data_97d5af1c0c4e99e27d3ba81caa5a0b97
#
_entry.id   97d5af1c0c4e99e27d3ba81caa5a0b97
#
_cell.length_a   1.000
_cell.length_b   1.000
_cell.length_c   1.000
_cell.angle_alpha   90.00
_cell.angle_beta   90.00
_cell.angle_gamma   90.00
#
_symmetry.space_group_name_H-M   'P 1'
#
loop_
_entity.id
_entity.type
_entity.pdbx_description
1 polymer ?
#
loop_
_entity_poly.entity_id
_entity_poly.type
_entity_poly.pdbx_seq_one_letter_code
_entity_poly.pdbx_strand_id
1 'polypeptide(L)'
;LSKLNLIKVFADYHENHEEFDNTVSFSIERVSGMKLIRKYRKSYMINDYLEQNNKVQCIIADHWKSLELIKTNKKKICLIHSKEINHPKGSSLNKKVLSVLNNVDHIVANSNYTKNLAIDLGVEEKKIVIINPGIDQVSEVPEKYLNEAEEILKGKKYRIITVSRFDKRKNHEKVIMAVRNLKE
;
A
#
# COMPACT_ATOMS: atom_id res chain seq x y z
N LEU A 1 -3.34 -13.67 7.61
CA LEU A 1 -2.60 -14.62 6.75
C LEU A 1 -1.66 -15.50 7.56
N SER A 2 -0.84 -14.94 8.49
CA SER A 2 0.15 -15.70 9.28
C SER A 2 -0.46 -16.79 10.17
N LYS A 3 -1.72 -16.66 10.58
CA LYS A 3 -2.44 -17.68 11.36
C LYS A 3 -2.81 -18.92 10.54
N LEU A 4 -2.84 -18.82 9.22
CA LEU A 4 -3.31 -19.87 8.30
C LEU A 4 -2.19 -20.42 7.42
N ASN A 5 -1.10 -19.69 7.25
CA ASN A 5 -0.05 -20.01 6.29
C ASN A 5 1.35 -19.69 6.85
N LEU A 6 2.34 -20.44 6.38
CA LEU A 6 3.73 -20.08 6.61
C LEU A 6 4.08 -18.87 5.71
N ILE A 7 4.55 -17.79 6.33
CA ILE A 7 4.86 -16.53 5.64
C ILE A 7 6.32 -16.17 5.82
N LYS A 8 6.98 -15.80 4.73
CA LYS A 8 8.27 -15.12 4.70
C LYS A 8 8.09 -13.75 4.04
N VAL A 9 8.54 -12.70 4.68
CA VAL A 9 8.46 -11.32 4.19
C VAL A 9 9.85 -10.82 3.82
N PHE A 10 9.98 -10.15 2.67
CA PHE A 10 11.17 -9.41 2.26
C PHE A 10 10.82 -7.92 2.23
N ALA A 11 11.41 -7.15 3.12
CA ALA A 11 11.13 -5.73 3.27
C ALA A 11 12.40 -4.90 3.18
N ASP A 12 12.26 -3.62 2.85
CA ASP A 12 13.37 -2.68 2.94
C ASP A 12 13.73 -2.44 4.42
N TYR A 13 15.03 -2.27 4.68
CA TYR A 13 15.51 -1.85 6.00
C TYR A 13 14.92 -0.47 6.36
N HIS A 14 14.48 -0.32 7.58
CA HIS A 14 14.03 0.91 8.18
C HIS A 14 14.59 1.01 9.61
N GLU A 15 14.98 2.17 10.04
CA GLU A 15 15.34 2.41 11.44
C GLU A 15 14.15 2.04 12.34
N ASN A 16 14.43 1.47 13.49
CA ASN A 16 13.42 0.98 14.46
C ASN A 16 12.53 -0.17 13.94
N HIS A 17 12.94 -0.89 12.88
CA HIS A 17 12.16 -2.02 12.38
C HIS A 17 12.03 -3.15 13.42
N GLU A 18 12.98 -3.29 14.33
CA GLU A 18 13.03 -4.34 15.35
C GLU A 18 11.81 -4.29 16.28
N GLU A 19 11.33 -3.10 16.60
CA GLU A 19 10.13 -2.93 17.42
C GLU A 19 8.92 -3.63 16.80
N PHE A 20 8.72 -3.45 15.50
CA PHE A 20 7.65 -4.15 14.76
C PHE A 20 7.97 -5.62 14.53
N ASP A 21 9.21 -5.94 14.11
CA ASP A 21 9.60 -7.30 13.75
C ASP A 21 9.46 -8.27 14.92
N ASN A 22 9.64 -7.79 16.15
CA ASN A 22 9.46 -8.56 17.38
C ASN A 22 7.98 -8.81 17.77
N THR A 23 7.03 -8.09 17.16
CA THR A 23 5.59 -8.26 17.45
C THR A 23 4.91 -9.29 16.57
N VAL A 24 5.55 -9.73 15.49
CA VAL A 24 4.95 -10.62 14.50
C VAL A 24 5.48 -12.06 14.61
N SER A 25 4.64 -13.02 14.24
CA SER A 25 4.96 -14.46 14.31
C SER A 25 5.57 -15.03 13.03
N PHE A 26 5.81 -14.20 12.02
CA PHE A 26 6.36 -14.62 10.73
C PHE A 26 7.76 -14.05 10.51
N SER A 27 8.55 -14.72 9.67
CA SER A 27 9.92 -14.30 9.37
C SER A 27 9.95 -13.08 8.45
N ILE A 28 10.70 -12.04 8.85
CA ILE A 28 10.96 -10.85 8.03
C ILE A 28 12.45 -10.78 7.73
N GLU A 29 12.78 -10.62 6.46
CA GLU A 29 14.15 -10.38 6.00
C GLU A 29 14.29 -8.95 5.50
N ARG A 30 15.13 -8.17 6.18
CA ARG A 30 15.34 -6.75 5.91
C ARG A 30 16.51 -6.54 4.96
N VAL A 31 16.23 -5.87 3.83
CA VAL A 31 17.23 -5.58 2.81
C VAL A 31 17.74 -4.16 2.99
N SER A 32 19.00 -4.04 3.40
CA SER A 32 19.71 -2.76 3.56
C SER A 32 20.47 -2.36 2.29
N GLY A 33 21.10 -1.19 2.33
CA GLY A 33 21.99 -0.67 1.29
C GLY A 33 21.41 0.51 0.51
N MET A 34 22.19 1.05 -0.43
CA MET A 34 21.82 2.22 -1.22
C MET A 34 20.54 1.99 -2.01
N LYS A 35 19.66 3.00 -2.06
CA LYS A 35 18.33 2.93 -2.67
C LYS A 35 18.37 2.42 -4.13
N LEU A 36 19.39 2.79 -4.90
CA LEU A 36 19.51 2.42 -6.32
C LEU A 36 19.75 0.92 -6.53
N ILE A 37 20.54 0.28 -5.66
CA ILE A 37 20.90 -1.14 -5.78
C ILE A 37 20.01 -2.05 -4.93
N ARG A 38 19.30 -1.51 -3.94
CA ARG A 38 18.44 -2.28 -3.03
C ARG A 38 17.39 -3.12 -3.76
N LYS A 39 16.81 -2.60 -4.83
CA LYS A 39 15.87 -3.33 -5.66
C LYS A 39 16.47 -4.61 -6.24
N TYR A 40 17.66 -4.54 -6.80
CA TYR A 40 18.36 -5.68 -7.39
C TYR A 40 18.74 -6.70 -6.32
N ARG A 41 19.28 -6.22 -5.20
CA ARG A 41 19.63 -7.06 -4.06
C ARG A 41 18.40 -7.79 -3.50
N LYS A 42 17.30 -7.09 -3.28
CA LYS A 42 16.04 -7.69 -2.82
C LYS A 42 15.51 -8.73 -3.79
N SER A 43 15.52 -8.44 -5.07
CA SER A 43 15.08 -9.39 -6.10
C SER A 43 15.97 -10.62 -6.18
N TYR A 44 17.27 -10.47 -6.01
CA TYR A 44 18.21 -11.60 -5.95
C TYR A 44 17.88 -12.50 -4.76
N MET A 45 17.74 -11.95 -3.56
CA MET A 45 17.41 -12.70 -2.34
C MET A 45 16.08 -13.44 -2.45
N ILE A 46 15.08 -12.79 -3.06
CA ILE A 46 13.77 -13.44 -3.29
C ILE A 46 13.89 -14.58 -4.30
N ASN A 47 14.57 -14.39 -5.42
CA ASN A 47 14.77 -15.43 -6.43
C ASN A 47 15.52 -16.62 -5.86
N ASP A 48 16.64 -16.39 -5.14
CA ASP A 48 17.40 -17.43 -4.45
C ASP A 48 16.54 -18.21 -3.44
N TYR A 49 15.76 -17.50 -2.63
CA TYR A 49 14.82 -18.14 -1.70
C TYR A 49 13.78 -19.01 -2.41
N LEU A 50 13.25 -18.56 -3.55
CA LEU A 50 12.26 -19.30 -4.33
C LEU A 50 12.82 -20.56 -4.99
N GLU A 51 14.09 -20.52 -5.41
CA GLU A 51 14.81 -21.68 -5.96
C GLU A 51 15.05 -22.75 -4.89
N GLN A 52 15.39 -22.33 -3.68
CA GLN A 52 15.66 -23.22 -2.56
C GLN A 52 14.39 -23.75 -1.87
N ASN A 53 13.23 -23.12 -2.07
CA ASN A 53 12.00 -23.43 -1.34
C ASN A 53 10.84 -23.79 -2.28
N ASN A 54 10.80 -25.02 -2.72
CA ASN A 54 9.73 -25.53 -3.60
C ASN A 54 8.32 -25.48 -2.99
N LYS A 55 8.21 -25.39 -1.66
CA LYS A 55 6.92 -25.32 -0.94
C LYS A 55 6.22 -23.96 -1.07
N VAL A 56 6.91 -22.94 -1.56
CA VAL A 56 6.29 -21.64 -1.81
C VAL A 56 5.22 -21.79 -2.90
N GLN A 57 3.99 -21.45 -2.58
CA GLN A 57 2.84 -21.56 -3.48
C GLN A 57 2.58 -20.28 -4.27
N CYS A 58 2.74 -19.12 -3.62
CA CYS A 58 2.50 -17.83 -4.27
C CYS A 58 3.38 -16.73 -3.67
N ILE A 59 3.50 -15.65 -4.43
CA ILE A 59 4.16 -14.41 -4.05
C ILE A 59 3.11 -13.31 -4.03
N ILE A 60 3.06 -12.55 -2.95
CA ILE A 60 2.21 -11.36 -2.83
C ILE A 60 3.13 -10.15 -2.76
N ALA A 61 2.95 -9.20 -3.65
CA ALA A 61 3.71 -7.96 -3.70
C ALA A 61 2.80 -6.75 -3.46
N ASP A 62 3.20 -5.89 -2.54
CA ASP A 62 2.51 -4.63 -2.22
C ASP A 62 2.73 -3.54 -3.28
N HIS A 63 3.61 -3.78 -4.24
CA HIS A 63 3.93 -2.83 -5.29
C HIS A 63 4.49 -3.56 -6.52
N TRP A 64 4.04 -3.18 -7.73
CA TRP A 64 4.48 -3.80 -8.98
C TRP A 64 6.02 -3.84 -9.17
N LYS A 65 6.75 -2.83 -8.68
CA LYS A 65 8.23 -2.82 -8.74
C LYS A 65 8.89 -3.99 -8.03
N SER A 66 8.24 -4.53 -7.02
CA SER A 66 8.76 -5.69 -6.29
C SER A 66 8.73 -6.96 -7.13
N LEU A 67 7.89 -7.02 -8.16
CA LEU A 67 7.78 -8.17 -9.08
C LEU A 67 8.61 -8.02 -10.36
N GLU A 68 9.12 -6.82 -10.67
CA GLU A 68 9.76 -6.51 -11.94
C GLU A 68 10.94 -7.44 -12.29
N LEU A 69 11.69 -7.89 -11.30
CA LEU A 69 12.87 -8.73 -11.47
C LEU A 69 12.69 -10.14 -10.88
N ILE A 70 11.48 -10.51 -10.51
CA ILE A 70 11.20 -11.84 -9.95
C ILE A 70 10.99 -12.84 -11.07
N LYS A 71 11.90 -13.84 -11.10
CA LYS A 71 11.91 -14.91 -12.09
C LYS A 71 11.37 -16.19 -11.44
N THR A 72 10.10 -16.50 -11.67
CA THR A 72 9.48 -17.71 -11.13
C THR A 72 8.21 -18.05 -11.90
N ASN A 73 7.86 -19.33 -11.90
CA ASN A 73 6.58 -19.87 -12.36
C ASN A 73 5.53 -20.00 -11.23
N LYS A 74 5.89 -19.63 -10.00
CA LYS A 74 4.93 -19.59 -8.88
C LYS A 74 3.89 -18.50 -9.12
N LYS A 75 2.69 -18.67 -8.57
CA LYS A 75 1.61 -17.67 -8.68
C LYS A 75 2.05 -16.31 -8.10
N LYS A 76 1.78 -15.25 -8.83
CA LYS A 76 2.09 -13.87 -8.45
C LYS A 76 0.82 -13.07 -8.26
N ILE A 77 0.70 -12.43 -7.13
CA ILE A 77 -0.40 -11.52 -6.78
C ILE A 77 0.20 -10.14 -6.55
N CYS A 78 -0.33 -9.13 -7.22
CA CYS A 78 0.12 -7.74 -7.06
C CYS A 78 -0.99 -6.90 -6.43
N LEU A 79 -0.70 -6.24 -5.32
CA LEU A 79 -1.57 -5.21 -4.75
C LEU A 79 -1.30 -3.88 -5.46
N ILE A 80 -2.35 -3.15 -5.80
CA ILE A 80 -2.27 -1.83 -6.44
C ILE A 80 -3.10 -0.80 -5.68
N HIS A 81 -2.53 0.44 -5.56
CA HIS A 81 -3.05 1.51 -4.69
C HIS A 81 -3.31 2.83 -5.43
N SER A 82 -3.37 2.82 -6.74
CA SER A 82 -3.62 3.92 -7.69
C SER A 82 -2.41 4.75 -8.11
N LYS A 83 -1.71 5.43 -7.20
CA LYS A 83 -0.66 6.41 -7.55
C LYS A 83 0.50 5.80 -8.33
N GLU A 84 0.91 4.60 -7.95
CA GLU A 84 2.07 3.89 -8.51
C GLU A 84 1.82 3.30 -9.89
N ILE A 85 0.56 3.22 -10.33
CA ILE A 85 0.17 2.79 -11.68
C ILE A 85 -0.31 3.95 -12.56
N ASN A 86 -0.64 5.10 -11.97
CA ASN A 86 -1.17 6.26 -12.68
C ASN A 86 -0.03 7.10 -13.28
N HIS A 87 0.43 6.71 -14.45
CA HIS A 87 1.45 7.41 -15.22
C HIS A 87 0.91 7.88 -16.57
N PRO A 88 1.46 8.94 -17.17
CA PRO A 88 1.04 9.41 -18.49
C PRO A 88 1.05 8.27 -19.51
N LYS A 89 -0.05 8.14 -20.25
CA LYS A 89 -0.23 7.09 -21.25
C LYS A 89 0.92 7.08 -22.26
N GLY A 90 1.48 5.91 -22.51
CA GLY A 90 2.60 5.73 -23.45
C GLY A 90 3.98 6.07 -22.88
N SER A 91 4.08 6.62 -21.67
CA SER A 91 5.38 6.85 -21.00
C SER A 91 6.12 5.53 -20.74
N SER A 92 7.44 5.60 -20.54
CA SER A 92 8.25 4.42 -20.22
C SER A 92 7.79 3.73 -18.94
N LEU A 93 7.37 4.51 -17.92
CA LEU A 93 6.81 3.96 -16.69
C LEU A 93 5.45 3.30 -16.92
N ASN A 94 4.57 3.90 -17.73
CA ASN A 94 3.27 3.33 -18.10
C ASN A 94 3.44 1.96 -18.76
N LYS A 95 4.31 1.87 -19.77
CA LYS A 95 4.64 0.60 -20.46
C LYS A 95 5.22 -0.43 -19.51
N LYS A 96 6.08 -0.01 -18.57
CA LYS A 96 6.72 -0.88 -17.61
C LYS A 96 5.74 -1.46 -16.60
N VAL A 97 4.84 -0.63 -16.07
CA VAL A 97 3.75 -1.06 -15.19
C VAL A 97 2.89 -2.11 -15.88
N LEU A 98 2.43 -1.81 -17.11
CA LEU A 98 1.61 -2.73 -17.89
C LEU A 98 2.32 -4.06 -18.12
N SER A 99 3.60 -4.03 -18.51
CA SER A 99 4.40 -5.24 -18.73
C SER A 99 4.46 -6.11 -17.46
N VAL A 100 4.68 -5.52 -16.28
CA VAL A 100 4.72 -6.28 -15.03
C VAL A 100 3.34 -6.82 -14.66
N LEU A 101 2.28 -5.98 -14.75
CA LEU A 101 0.93 -6.39 -14.37
C LEU A 101 0.36 -7.47 -15.30
N ASN A 102 0.74 -7.49 -16.56
CA ASN A 102 0.34 -8.58 -17.48
C ASN A 102 1.01 -9.92 -17.15
N ASN A 103 2.15 -9.88 -16.44
CA ASN A 103 2.89 -11.08 -16.02
C ASN A 103 2.54 -11.57 -14.60
N VAL A 104 1.46 -11.05 -13.98
CA VAL A 104 0.94 -11.57 -12.72
C VAL A 104 -0.36 -12.32 -12.94
N ASP A 105 -0.67 -13.27 -12.06
CA ASP A 105 -1.87 -14.09 -12.15
C ASP A 105 -3.10 -13.34 -11.65
N HIS A 106 -2.95 -12.60 -10.54
CA HIS A 106 -4.03 -11.81 -9.94
C HIS A 106 -3.55 -10.44 -9.50
N ILE A 107 -4.45 -9.48 -9.62
CA ILE A 107 -4.23 -8.11 -9.18
C ILE A 107 -5.32 -7.76 -8.17
N VAL A 108 -4.92 -7.25 -7.02
CA VAL A 108 -5.84 -6.77 -5.99
C VAL A 108 -5.83 -5.24 -6.02
N ALA A 109 -6.94 -4.66 -6.45
CA ALA A 109 -7.17 -3.22 -6.42
C ALA A 109 -7.84 -2.82 -5.11
N ASN A 110 -7.37 -1.75 -4.48
CA ASN A 110 -7.92 -1.25 -3.22
C ASN A 110 -9.27 -0.49 -3.38
N SER A 111 -9.73 -0.25 -4.60
CA SER A 111 -10.98 0.45 -4.89
C SER A 111 -11.41 0.28 -6.35
N ASN A 112 -12.67 0.61 -6.65
CA ASN A 112 -13.17 0.70 -8.03
C ASN A 112 -12.34 1.69 -8.88
N TYR A 113 -11.95 2.83 -8.29
CA TYR A 113 -11.11 3.81 -8.97
C TYR A 113 -9.78 3.20 -9.43
N THR A 114 -9.09 2.46 -8.54
CA THR A 114 -7.83 1.81 -8.86
C THR A 114 -8.00 0.67 -9.88
N LYS A 115 -9.10 -0.09 -9.79
CA LYS A 115 -9.45 -1.09 -10.82
C LYS A 115 -9.58 -0.43 -12.20
N ASN A 116 -10.34 0.67 -12.30
CA ASN A 116 -10.55 1.37 -13.57
C ASN A 116 -9.23 1.91 -14.13
N LEU A 117 -8.35 2.47 -13.29
CA LEU A 117 -6.99 2.87 -13.73
C LEU A 117 -6.19 1.71 -14.33
N ALA A 118 -6.29 0.52 -13.78
CA ALA A 118 -5.60 -0.66 -14.31
C ALA A 118 -6.21 -1.12 -15.65
N ILE A 119 -7.52 -1.05 -15.80
CA ILE A 119 -8.22 -1.34 -17.07
C ILE A 119 -7.81 -0.31 -18.14
N ASP A 120 -7.81 0.98 -17.80
CA ASP A 120 -7.38 2.06 -18.71
C ASP A 120 -5.91 1.94 -19.13
N LEU A 121 -5.09 1.35 -18.27
CA LEU A 121 -3.70 1.00 -18.55
C LEU A 121 -3.59 -0.14 -19.59
N GLY A 122 -4.61 -0.99 -19.72
CA GLY A 122 -4.66 -2.13 -20.63
C GLY A 122 -4.54 -3.50 -19.95
N VAL A 123 -4.74 -3.57 -18.64
CA VAL A 123 -4.79 -4.83 -17.88
C VAL A 123 -6.14 -5.52 -18.10
N GLU A 124 -6.14 -6.84 -18.28
CA GLU A 124 -7.35 -7.63 -18.40
C GLU A 124 -8.19 -7.58 -17.11
N GLU A 125 -9.45 -7.19 -17.22
CA GLU A 125 -10.35 -7.05 -16.08
C GLU A 125 -10.49 -8.35 -15.27
N LYS A 126 -10.52 -9.50 -15.93
CA LYS A 126 -10.65 -10.83 -15.27
C LYS A 126 -9.53 -11.13 -14.26
N LYS A 127 -8.38 -10.47 -14.37
CA LYS A 127 -7.26 -10.61 -13.42
C LYS A 127 -7.43 -9.74 -12.16
N ILE A 128 -8.39 -8.79 -12.17
CA ILE A 128 -8.48 -7.76 -11.15
C ILE A 128 -9.62 -8.06 -10.19
N VAL A 129 -9.29 -8.18 -8.91
CA VAL A 129 -10.25 -8.30 -7.81
C VAL A 129 -10.18 -7.05 -6.95
N ILE A 130 -11.32 -6.57 -6.45
CA ILE A 130 -11.36 -5.45 -5.52
C ILE A 130 -11.40 -6.00 -4.10
N ILE A 131 -10.43 -5.59 -3.30
CA ILE A 131 -10.42 -5.80 -1.85
C ILE A 131 -10.17 -4.44 -1.21
N ASN A 132 -11.22 -3.85 -0.65
CA ASN A 132 -11.09 -2.60 0.06
C ASN A 132 -10.21 -2.77 1.31
N PRO A 133 -9.38 -1.77 1.66
CA PRO A 133 -8.61 -1.79 2.89
C PRO A 133 -9.52 -2.00 4.10
N GLY A 134 -9.12 -2.88 5.00
CA GLY A 134 -9.76 -3.02 6.29
C GLY A 134 -9.51 -1.81 7.18
N ILE A 135 -10.28 -1.71 8.23
CA ILE A 135 -10.07 -0.78 9.34
C ILE A 135 -9.78 -1.58 10.60
N ASP A 136 -8.96 -1.04 11.46
CA ASP A 136 -8.75 -1.59 12.78
C ASP A 136 -10.02 -1.44 13.63
N GLN A 137 -10.20 -2.32 14.61
CA GLN A 137 -11.24 -2.12 15.60
C GLN A 137 -10.94 -0.81 16.34
N VAL A 138 -11.96 0.02 16.46
CA VAL A 138 -11.86 1.26 17.22
C VAL A 138 -11.63 0.87 18.68
N SER A 139 -10.44 1.15 19.21
CA SER A 139 -10.19 1.04 20.65
C SER A 139 -10.95 2.15 21.39
N GLU A 140 -11.33 1.87 22.64
CA GLU A 140 -11.90 2.91 23.50
C GLU A 140 -10.91 4.07 23.61
N VAL A 141 -11.42 5.27 23.36
CA VAL A 141 -10.59 6.48 23.47
C VAL A 141 -10.47 6.81 24.98
N PRO A 142 -9.24 6.99 25.50
CA PRO A 142 -9.06 7.40 26.88
C PRO A 142 -9.83 8.69 27.19
N GLU A 143 -10.53 8.72 28.33
CA GLU A 143 -11.41 9.82 28.77
C GLU A 143 -10.73 11.20 28.74
N LYS A 144 -9.43 11.23 29.03
CA LYS A 144 -8.61 12.43 28.91
C LYS A 144 -8.73 13.10 27.55
N TYR A 145 -8.65 12.35 26.46
CA TYR A 145 -8.72 12.90 25.09
C TYR A 145 -10.13 13.30 24.70
N LEU A 146 -11.15 12.63 25.25
CA LEU A 146 -12.55 13.03 25.07
C LEU A 146 -12.79 14.39 25.73
N ASN A 147 -12.34 14.58 26.95
CA ASN A 147 -12.47 15.83 27.68
C ASN A 147 -11.71 16.99 27.01
N GLU A 148 -10.51 16.75 26.51
CA GLU A 148 -9.75 17.73 25.72
C GLU A 148 -10.50 18.14 24.44
N ALA A 149 -11.08 17.17 23.73
CA ALA A 149 -11.85 17.45 22.52
C ALA A 149 -13.14 18.22 22.83
N GLU A 150 -13.84 17.89 23.89
CA GLU A 150 -15.04 18.60 24.33
C GLU A 150 -14.74 20.05 24.69
N GLU A 151 -13.66 20.31 25.39
CA GLU A 151 -13.26 21.67 25.78
C GLU A 151 -12.92 22.53 24.56
N ILE A 152 -12.18 21.97 23.58
CA ILE A 152 -11.88 22.65 22.30
C ILE A 152 -13.15 22.98 21.51
N LEU A 153 -14.15 22.11 21.58
CA LEU A 153 -15.40 22.21 20.81
C LEU A 153 -16.52 22.94 21.54
N LYS A 154 -16.31 23.31 22.79
CA LYS A 154 -17.30 23.97 23.66
C LYS A 154 -17.82 25.26 23.05
N GLY A 155 -19.13 25.42 23.07
CA GLY A 155 -19.80 26.62 22.53
C GLY A 155 -19.79 26.77 21.02
N LYS A 156 -19.28 25.79 20.26
CA LYS A 156 -19.31 25.81 18.79
C LYS A 156 -20.62 25.22 18.27
N LYS A 157 -21.38 26.02 17.50
CA LYS A 157 -22.63 25.58 16.87
C LYS A 157 -22.40 24.51 15.80
N TYR A 158 -21.34 24.65 15.01
CA TYR A 158 -20.97 23.71 13.97
C TYR A 158 -19.54 23.22 14.20
N ARG A 159 -19.32 21.94 13.91
CA ARG A 159 -18.03 21.27 14.12
C ARG A 159 -17.62 20.60 12.82
N ILE A 160 -16.52 21.03 12.24
CA ILE A 160 -15.98 20.46 11.00
C ILE A 160 -14.59 19.94 11.31
N ILE A 161 -14.35 18.67 11.00
CA ILE A 161 -13.05 18.03 11.19
C ILE A 161 -12.47 17.62 9.83
N THR A 162 -11.18 17.86 9.65
CA THR A 162 -10.41 17.35 8.51
C THR A 162 -9.20 16.59 9.04
N VAL A 163 -9.19 15.28 8.81
CA VAL A 163 -8.09 14.40 9.23
C VAL A 163 -7.32 13.93 8.01
N SER A 164 -6.15 14.49 7.78
CA SER A 164 -5.26 14.06 6.70
C SER A 164 -3.83 14.59 6.88
N ARG A 165 -2.89 14.04 6.11
CA ARG A 165 -1.54 14.61 6.06
C ARG A 165 -1.58 16.03 5.53
N PHE A 166 -0.67 16.89 6.01
CA PHE A 166 -0.53 18.26 5.51
C PHE A 166 0.16 18.24 4.13
N ASP A 167 -0.64 17.98 3.09
CA ASP A 167 -0.21 17.79 1.70
C ASP A 167 -1.09 18.66 0.80
N LYS A 168 -0.51 19.34 -0.19
CA LYS A 168 -1.23 20.21 -1.13
C LYS A 168 -2.44 19.54 -1.77
N ARG A 169 -2.37 18.22 -2.03
CA ARG A 169 -3.49 17.44 -2.60
C ARG A 169 -4.68 17.28 -1.65
N LYS A 170 -4.48 17.46 -0.34
CA LYS A 170 -5.53 17.39 0.69
C LYS A 170 -6.30 18.69 0.82
N ASN A 171 -5.76 19.77 0.25
CA ASN A 171 -6.46 21.00 -0.04
C ASN A 171 -7.09 21.69 1.20
N HIS A 172 -6.38 21.63 2.33
CA HIS A 172 -6.81 22.22 3.61
C HIS A 172 -7.19 23.69 3.47
N GLU A 173 -6.46 24.44 2.64
CA GLU A 173 -6.74 25.84 2.37
C GLU A 173 -8.15 26.05 1.83
N LYS A 174 -8.58 25.25 0.84
CA LYS A 174 -9.93 25.34 0.29
C LYS A 174 -11.03 24.95 1.28
N VAL A 175 -10.73 24.00 2.19
CA VAL A 175 -11.67 23.67 3.27
C VAL A 175 -11.86 24.87 4.18
N ILE A 176 -10.78 25.55 4.58
CA ILE A 176 -10.82 26.75 5.42
C ILE A 176 -11.58 27.88 4.71
N MET A 177 -11.29 28.10 3.42
CA MET A 177 -11.97 29.11 2.61
C MET A 177 -13.48 28.82 2.47
N ALA A 178 -13.84 27.56 2.23
CA ALA A 178 -15.25 27.15 2.13
C ALA A 178 -16.00 27.42 3.43
N VAL A 179 -15.41 27.06 4.58
CA VAL A 179 -16.00 27.33 5.90
C VAL A 179 -16.12 28.83 6.17
N ARG A 180 -15.12 29.63 5.74
CA ARG A 180 -15.17 31.09 5.88
C ARG A 180 -16.34 31.68 5.10
N ASN A 181 -16.66 31.13 3.94
CA ASN A 181 -17.75 31.62 3.09
C ASN A 181 -19.15 31.16 3.55
N LEU A 182 -19.22 30.22 4.51
CA LEU A 182 -20.46 29.77 5.14
C LEU A 182 -20.88 30.64 6.34
N LYS A 183 -20.20 31.77 6.53
CA LYS A 183 -20.62 32.76 7.56
C LYS A 183 -21.84 33.50 7.10
N GLU A 184 -23.02 32.90 7.28
CA GLU A 184 -24.30 33.58 7.44
C GLU A 184 -25.24 32.74 8.28
#